data_fd5bc4522accc5e805dc284a471b59c8
#
_entry.id   fd5bc4522accc5e805dc284a471b59c8
#
_cell.length_a   1.000
_cell.length_b   1.000
_cell.length_c   1.000
_cell.angle_alpha   90.00
_cell.angle_beta   90.00
_cell.angle_gamma   90.00
#
_symmetry.space_group_name_H-M   'P 1'
#
loop_
_entity.id
_entity.type
_entity.pdbx_description
1 polymer ?
#
loop_
_entity_poly.entity_id
_entity_poly.type
_entity_poly.pdbx_seq_one_letter_code
_entity_poly.pdbx_strand_id
1 'polypeptide(L)'
;MHARRNGVRVFVSPERFLGVVAAAGEGSRLAFLDDGMQHRRLARDLEIVTLPAARPLANGRLLPRGPLREPPGAIERADVVVLAHANRSSPAEESIALIRQLNASAEILVWSARIRLRGLTGVAPGAGATVALVSGIARPGSFREAVEALGARVAWEASFGDHHAFTQAEIDAVRARAIATGIEHLLVTEKDEMRMSALDLGEGVAFAVADLDLEWQTAGAEESLRRRLRRLLGR
;
A
#
# COMPACT_ATOMS: atom_id res chain seq x y z
N MET A 1 -9.00 7.27 -2.38
CA MET A 1 -7.57 7.39 -2.77
C MET A 1 -7.40 7.47 -4.28
N HIS A 2 -7.69 6.40 -5.05
CA HIS A 2 -7.47 6.39 -6.51
C HIS A 2 -8.19 7.51 -7.27
N ALA A 3 -9.42 7.86 -6.89
CA ALA A 3 -10.20 8.92 -7.56
C ALA A 3 -9.60 10.34 -7.44
N ARG A 4 -8.70 10.59 -6.50
CA ARG A 4 -8.03 11.90 -6.32
C ARG A 4 -6.80 12.07 -7.21
N ARG A 5 -6.31 11.00 -7.86
CA ARG A 5 -5.15 11.09 -8.75
C ARG A 5 -5.58 11.59 -10.12
N ASN A 6 -4.99 12.70 -10.56
CA ASN A 6 -5.29 13.30 -11.87
C ASN A 6 -5.08 12.30 -13.01
N GLY A 7 -6.06 12.20 -13.89
CA GLY A 7 -6.02 11.33 -15.08
C GLY A 7 -6.42 9.86 -14.81
N VAL A 8 -6.78 9.50 -13.58
CA VAL A 8 -7.30 8.15 -13.27
C VAL A 8 -8.80 8.22 -13.04
N ARG A 9 -9.56 7.48 -13.84
CA ARG A 9 -11.00 7.27 -13.63
C ARG A 9 -11.20 6.02 -12.76
N VAL A 10 -12.11 6.09 -11.80
CA VAL A 10 -12.40 4.98 -10.89
C VAL A 10 -13.84 4.53 -11.09
N PHE A 11 -13.99 3.24 -11.38
CA PHE A 11 -15.28 2.58 -11.55
C PHE A 11 -15.47 1.59 -10.41
N VAL A 12 -16.54 1.74 -9.66
CA VAL A 12 -16.89 0.85 -8.55
C VAL A 12 -18.07 -0.01 -8.97
N SER A 13 -17.90 -1.34 -8.96
CA SER A 13 -18.95 -2.28 -9.32
C SER A 13 -18.82 -3.56 -8.49
N PRO A 14 -19.93 -4.14 -8.00
CA PRO A 14 -19.93 -5.48 -7.41
C PRO A 14 -19.44 -6.54 -8.41
N GLU A 15 -19.80 -6.36 -9.68
CA GLU A 15 -19.33 -7.20 -10.78
C GLU A 15 -18.19 -6.49 -11.54
N ARG A 16 -16.97 -6.94 -11.34
CA ARG A 16 -15.76 -6.32 -11.94
C ARG A 16 -15.84 -6.22 -13.46
N PHE A 17 -16.48 -7.20 -14.14
CA PHE A 17 -16.67 -7.17 -15.58
C PHE A 17 -17.46 -5.94 -16.02
N LEU A 18 -18.56 -5.60 -15.35
CA LEU A 18 -19.36 -4.41 -15.68
C LEU A 18 -18.57 -3.12 -15.51
N GLY A 19 -17.70 -3.05 -14.47
CA GLY A 19 -16.80 -1.92 -14.28
C GLY A 19 -15.82 -1.75 -15.45
N VAL A 20 -15.27 -2.86 -15.95
CA VAL A 20 -14.35 -2.83 -17.12
C VAL A 20 -15.09 -2.43 -18.40
N VAL A 21 -16.31 -2.93 -18.63
CA VAL A 21 -17.15 -2.54 -19.77
C VAL A 21 -17.46 -1.04 -19.74
N ALA A 22 -17.85 -0.53 -18.57
CA ALA A 22 -18.10 0.91 -18.41
C ALA A 22 -16.83 1.74 -18.67
N ALA A 23 -15.69 1.32 -18.15
CA ALA A 23 -14.42 1.99 -18.41
C ALA A 23 -14.04 2.01 -19.89
N ALA A 24 -14.24 0.90 -20.59
CA ALA A 24 -14.01 0.80 -22.04
C ALA A 24 -14.97 1.70 -22.83
N GLY A 25 -16.26 1.74 -22.45
CA GLY A 25 -17.25 2.62 -23.05
C GLY A 25 -16.90 4.11 -22.93
N GLU A 26 -16.18 4.49 -21.87
CA GLU A 26 -15.63 5.84 -21.71
C GLU A 26 -14.23 6.03 -22.34
N GLY A 27 -13.78 5.10 -23.18
CA GLY A 27 -12.53 5.19 -23.91
C GLY A 27 -11.28 4.85 -23.11
N SER A 28 -11.40 4.15 -21.97
CA SER A 28 -10.22 3.64 -21.24
C SER A 28 -9.56 2.52 -22.05
N ARG A 29 -8.26 2.63 -22.26
CA ARG A 29 -7.47 1.63 -22.99
C ARG A 29 -6.76 0.63 -22.06
N LEU A 30 -6.71 0.94 -20.78
CA LEU A 30 -6.10 0.14 -19.74
C LEU A 30 -6.99 0.19 -18.49
N ALA A 31 -7.27 -0.95 -17.92
CA ALA A 31 -7.98 -1.08 -16.65
C ALA A 31 -7.11 -1.80 -15.63
N PHE A 32 -6.99 -1.22 -14.44
CA PHE A 32 -6.36 -1.86 -13.29
C PHE A 32 -7.46 -2.40 -12.37
N LEU A 33 -7.35 -3.66 -12.02
CA LEU A 33 -8.23 -4.28 -11.03
C LEU A 33 -7.56 -4.23 -9.65
N ASP A 34 -8.15 -3.52 -8.72
CA ASP A 34 -7.73 -3.58 -7.32
C ASP A 34 -8.28 -4.86 -6.68
N ASP A 35 -7.40 -5.63 -6.04
CA ASP A 35 -7.70 -6.95 -5.44
C ASP A 35 -8.34 -7.92 -6.46
N GLY A 36 -7.75 -8.00 -7.66
CA GLY A 36 -8.35 -8.68 -8.82
C GLY A 36 -8.09 -10.18 -8.93
N MET A 37 -7.12 -10.74 -8.18
CA MET A 37 -6.62 -12.11 -8.39
C MET A 37 -7.71 -13.19 -8.31
N GLN A 38 -8.68 -13.05 -7.40
CA GLN A 38 -9.79 -13.98 -7.21
C GLN A 38 -10.90 -13.86 -8.27
N HIS A 39 -10.93 -12.78 -9.07
CA HIS A 39 -11.94 -12.55 -10.11
C HIS A 39 -11.61 -13.30 -11.41
N ARG A 40 -11.60 -14.64 -11.36
CA ARG A 40 -11.16 -15.53 -12.44
C ARG A 40 -12.03 -15.50 -13.71
N ARG A 41 -13.23 -14.91 -13.65
CA ARG A 41 -14.14 -14.76 -14.80
C ARG A 41 -13.71 -13.64 -15.75
N LEU A 42 -12.82 -12.77 -15.34
CA LEU A 42 -12.28 -11.68 -16.15
C LEU A 42 -10.85 -12.04 -16.57
N ALA A 43 -10.64 -12.19 -17.88
CA ALA A 43 -9.31 -12.40 -18.43
C ALA A 43 -8.43 -11.16 -18.19
N ARG A 44 -7.15 -11.39 -17.93
CA ARG A 44 -6.16 -10.36 -17.67
C ARG A 44 -4.94 -10.57 -18.56
N ASP A 45 -4.42 -9.47 -19.09
CA ASP A 45 -3.21 -9.47 -19.90
C ASP A 45 -1.93 -9.44 -19.05
N LEU A 46 -2.06 -9.03 -17.79
CA LEU A 46 -0.97 -8.97 -16.82
C LEU A 46 -1.53 -9.18 -15.40
N GLU A 47 -1.05 -10.21 -14.72
CA GLU A 47 -1.37 -10.50 -13.32
C GLU A 47 -0.19 -10.14 -12.43
N ILE A 48 -0.37 -9.11 -11.59
CA ILE A 48 0.64 -8.67 -10.62
C ILE A 48 0.15 -9.04 -9.23
N VAL A 49 0.91 -9.87 -8.53
CA VAL A 49 0.61 -10.29 -7.16
C VAL A 49 1.55 -9.62 -6.19
N THR A 50 1.00 -8.96 -5.18
CA THR A 50 1.80 -8.32 -4.11
C THR A 50 1.78 -9.19 -2.86
N LEU A 51 2.96 -9.55 -2.37
CA LEU A 51 3.15 -10.37 -1.18
C LEU A 51 4.09 -9.66 -0.18
N PRO A 52 3.92 -9.91 1.13
CA PRO A 52 4.86 -9.38 2.13
C PRO A 52 6.23 -10.05 1.97
N ALA A 53 7.30 -9.26 1.87
CA ALA A 53 8.67 -9.78 1.67
C ALA A 53 9.14 -10.69 2.82
N ALA A 54 8.81 -10.36 4.07
CA ALA A 54 9.26 -11.12 5.23
C ALA A 54 8.66 -12.54 5.33
N ARG A 55 7.39 -12.68 4.92
CA ARG A 55 6.66 -13.98 4.94
C ARG A 55 5.66 -14.01 3.81
N PRO A 56 6.05 -14.28 2.56
CA PRO A 56 5.19 -14.18 1.39
C PRO A 56 3.92 -15.03 1.48
N LEU A 57 4.01 -16.20 2.09
CA LEU A 57 2.91 -17.16 2.25
C LEU A 57 2.45 -17.31 3.70
N ALA A 58 2.94 -16.46 4.62
CA ALA A 58 2.64 -16.54 6.04
C ALA A 58 2.84 -17.96 6.62
N ASN A 59 1.78 -18.63 7.08
CA ASN A 59 1.84 -20.00 7.57
C ASN A 59 1.49 -21.06 6.50
N GLY A 60 1.31 -20.65 5.24
CA GLY A 60 0.96 -21.52 4.11
C GLY A 60 -0.48 -22.06 4.12
N ARG A 61 -1.32 -21.62 5.05
CA ARG A 61 -2.69 -22.15 5.24
C ARG A 61 -3.74 -21.17 4.75
N LEU A 62 -4.84 -21.76 4.25
CA LEU A 62 -6.03 -21.01 3.84
C LEU A 62 -6.85 -20.54 5.05
N LEU A 63 -7.68 -19.52 4.83
CA LEU A 63 -8.72 -19.12 5.77
C LEU A 63 -9.59 -20.31 6.17
N PRO A 64 -10.01 -20.46 7.43
CA PRO A 64 -9.71 -19.59 8.57
C PRO A 64 -8.42 -19.95 9.33
N ARG A 65 -7.68 -21.00 8.93
CA ARG A 65 -6.48 -21.48 9.62
C ARG A 65 -5.22 -20.68 9.30
N GLY A 66 -5.26 -19.82 8.31
CA GLY A 66 -4.20 -18.92 7.89
C GLY A 66 -4.75 -17.75 7.07
N PRO A 67 -3.93 -16.82 6.62
CA PRO A 67 -4.39 -15.63 5.92
C PRO A 67 -4.57 -15.82 4.41
N LEU A 68 -4.22 -16.97 3.85
CA LEU A 68 -4.28 -17.16 2.40
C LEU A 68 -5.74 -17.33 1.94
N ARG A 69 -6.09 -16.63 0.86
CA ARG A 69 -7.39 -16.76 0.18
C ARG A 69 -7.41 -17.92 -0.84
N GLU A 70 -6.22 -18.25 -1.38
CA GLU A 70 -6.01 -19.33 -2.33
C GLU A 70 -4.78 -20.17 -1.95
N PRO A 71 -4.66 -21.42 -2.41
CA PRO A 71 -3.46 -22.24 -2.16
C PRO A 71 -2.19 -21.55 -2.68
N PRO A 72 -1.01 -21.80 -2.09
CA PRO A 72 0.27 -21.25 -2.57
C PRO A 72 0.53 -21.44 -4.07
N GLY A 73 0.12 -22.58 -4.64
CA GLY A 73 0.23 -22.84 -6.09
C GLY A 73 -0.56 -21.89 -6.98
N ALA A 74 -1.52 -21.13 -6.43
CA ALA A 74 -2.22 -20.10 -7.21
C ALA A 74 -1.30 -19.02 -7.79
N ILE A 75 -0.08 -18.89 -7.25
CA ILE A 75 0.96 -17.99 -7.74
C ILE A 75 1.43 -18.33 -9.17
N GLU A 76 1.14 -19.54 -9.66
CA GLU A 76 1.42 -19.93 -11.04
C GLU A 76 0.73 -19.03 -12.07
N ARG A 77 -0.35 -18.34 -11.69
CA ARG A 77 -1.06 -17.40 -12.56
C ARG A 77 -0.42 -16.03 -12.63
N ALA A 78 0.54 -15.74 -11.76
CA ALA A 78 1.19 -14.44 -11.72
C ALA A 78 2.26 -14.31 -12.81
N ASP A 79 2.23 -13.20 -13.53
CA ASP A 79 3.31 -12.78 -14.42
C ASP A 79 4.41 -12.05 -13.64
N VAL A 80 4.01 -11.34 -12.60
CA VAL A 80 4.89 -10.56 -11.74
C VAL A 80 4.50 -10.77 -10.29
N VAL A 81 5.49 -11.04 -9.44
CA VAL A 81 5.32 -11.00 -7.98
C VAL A 81 6.12 -9.83 -7.42
N VAL A 82 5.47 -8.97 -6.66
CA VAL A 82 6.10 -7.87 -5.94
C VAL A 82 6.20 -8.22 -4.46
N LEU A 83 7.40 -8.42 -3.97
CA LEU A 83 7.69 -8.59 -2.55
C LEU A 83 7.76 -7.21 -1.90
N ALA A 84 6.63 -6.78 -1.32
CA ALA A 84 6.50 -5.48 -0.69
C ALA A 84 7.03 -5.47 0.74
N HIS A 85 7.37 -4.27 1.24
CA HIS A 85 7.96 -4.05 2.56
C HIS A 85 9.30 -4.80 2.74
N ALA A 86 10.11 -4.88 1.68
CA ALA A 86 11.46 -5.38 1.73
C ALA A 86 12.37 -4.34 2.40
N ASN A 87 12.49 -4.39 3.72
CA ASN A 87 13.44 -3.60 4.51
C ASN A 87 14.74 -4.41 4.72
N ARG A 88 15.76 -3.78 5.35
CA ARG A 88 17.10 -4.39 5.52
C ARG A 88 17.13 -5.73 6.25
N SER A 89 16.10 -6.04 7.01
CA SER A 89 15.99 -7.28 7.79
C SER A 89 15.17 -8.38 7.12
N SER A 90 14.62 -8.13 5.94
CA SER A 90 13.82 -9.14 5.24
C SER A 90 14.71 -10.08 4.44
N PRO A 91 14.53 -11.40 4.55
CA PRO A 91 15.24 -12.39 3.74
C PRO A 91 14.67 -12.40 2.31
N ALA A 92 14.93 -11.32 1.55
CA ALA A 92 14.38 -11.16 0.21
C ALA A 92 14.80 -12.29 -0.74
N GLU A 93 16.03 -12.80 -0.60
CA GLU A 93 16.55 -13.87 -1.44
C GLU A 93 15.84 -15.21 -1.20
N GLU A 94 15.61 -15.58 0.06
CA GLU A 94 14.86 -16.80 0.39
C GLU A 94 13.40 -16.70 -0.10
N SER A 95 12.79 -15.53 0.06
CA SER A 95 11.45 -15.27 -0.43
C SER A 95 11.37 -15.36 -1.95
N ILE A 96 12.36 -14.84 -2.67
CA ILE A 96 12.46 -14.94 -4.12
C ILE A 96 12.61 -16.40 -4.56
N ALA A 97 13.49 -17.16 -3.90
CA ALA A 97 13.69 -18.57 -4.18
C ALA A 97 12.40 -19.37 -3.98
N LEU A 98 11.70 -19.14 -2.88
CA LEU A 98 10.41 -19.78 -2.60
C LEU A 98 9.36 -19.51 -3.69
N ILE A 99 9.22 -18.26 -4.12
CA ILE A 99 8.26 -17.89 -5.16
C ILE A 99 8.60 -18.58 -6.49
N ARG A 100 9.88 -18.59 -6.87
CA ARG A 100 10.34 -19.27 -8.08
C ARG A 100 10.13 -20.78 -8.03
N GLN A 101 10.27 -21.39 -6.87
CA GLN A 101 9.99 -22.82 -6.68
C GLN A 101 8.50 -23.14 -6.85
N LEU A 102 7.61 -22.24 -6.41
CA LEU A 102 6.14 -22.42 -6.49
C LEU A 102 5.58 -22.09 -7.87
N ASN A 103 6.28 -21.32 -8.67
CA ASN A 103 5.85 -20.99 -10.03
C ASN A 103 6.76 -21.73 -11.02
N ALA A 104 6.19 -22.71 -11.70
CA ALA A 104 6.91 -23.53 -12.71
C ALA A 104 7.24 -22.74 -13.99
N SER A 105 6.70 -21.53 -14.18
CA SER A 105 7.02 -20.68 -15.32
C SER A 105 8.41 -20.09 -15.16
N ALA A 106 9.30 -20.37 -16.10
CA ALA A 106 10.62 -19.74 -16.15
C ALA A 106 10.58 -18.21 -16.38
N GLU A 107 9.41 -17.66 -16.70
CA GLU A 107 9.20 -16.26 -17.05
C GLU A 107 8.68 -15.39 -15.91
N ILE A 108 8.40 -15.98 -14.75
CA ILE A 108 7.91 -15.18 -13.63
C ILE A 108 8.95 -14.13 -13.20
N LEU A 109 8.50 -12.90 -13.11
CA LEU A 109 9.31 -11.80 -12.59
C LEU A 109 9.04 -11.63 -11.10
N VAL A 110 10.08 -11.71 -10.30
CA VAL A 110 10.00 -11.45 -8.87
C VAL A 110 10.78 -10.18 -8.56
N TRP A 111 10.07 -9.17 -8.11
CA TRP A 111 10.63 -7.87 -7.74
C TRP A 111 10.46 -7.61 -6.26
N SER A 112 11.33 -6.84 -5.67
CA SER A 112 11.21 -6.35 -4.31
C SER A 112 11.03 -4.85 -4.29
N ALA A 113 10.21 -4.40 -3.33
CA ALA A 113 9.92 -2.99 -3.13
C ALA A 113 9.73 -2.70 -1.64
N ARG A 114 10.11 -1.49 -1.22
CA ARG A 114 9.84 -0.99 0.13
C ARG A 114 8.89 0.19 0.09
N ILE A 115 8.20 0.43 1.19
CA ILE A 115 7.44 1.66 1.37
C ILE A 115 8.43 2.76 1.75
N ARG A 116 8.36 3.88 1.04
CA ARG A 116 9.13 5.09 1.30
C ARG A 116 8.17 6.25 1.49
N LEU A 117 8.50 7.13 2.42
CA LEU A 117 7.83 8.42 2.51
C LEU A 117 8.39 9.32 1.41
N ARG A 118 7.53 9.75 0.49
CA ARG A 118 7.88 10.64 -0.63
C ARG A 118 7.91 12.09 -0.19
N GLY A 119 6.98 12.45 0.68
CA GLY A 119 6.82 13.81 1.19
C GLY A 119 5.71 13.89 2.22
N LEU A 120 5.53 15.09 2.73
CA LEU A 120 4.45 15.44 3.63
C LEU A 120 3.63 16.56 3.00
N THR A 121 2.31 16.46 3.12
CA THR A 121 1.39 17.55 2.76
C THR A 121 0.77 18.14 4.02
N GLY A 122 0.44 19.42 3.99
CA GLY A 122 0.03 20.18 5.17
C GLY A 122 1.23 20.90 5.82
N VAL A 123 1.14 21.17 7.11
CA VAL A 123 2.24 21.78 7.86
C VAL A 123 3.26 20.70 8.21
N ALA A 124 4.30 20.61 7.39
CA ALA A 124 5.33 19.59 7.56
C ALA A 124 6.28 19.95 8.72
N PRO A 125 6.67 18.97 9.56
CA PRO A 125 7.68 19.17 10.58
C PRO A 125 9.05 19.45 9.97
N GLY A 126 9.85 20.25 10.64
CA GLY A 126 11.26 20.47 10.27
C GLY A 126 12.11 19.20 10.40
N ALA A 127 13.32 19.22 9.82
CA ALA A 127 14.26 18.13 9.95
C ALA A 127 14.64 17.91 11.43
N GLY A 128 14.62 16.65 11.87
CA GLY A 128 14.90 16.28 13.27
C GLY A 128 13.73 16.50 14.24
N ALA A 129 12.55 16.92 13.73
CA ALA A 129 11.39 17.14 14.58
C ALA A 129 10.93 15.88 15.28
N THR A 130 10.37 16.07 16.47
CA THR A 130 9.68 15.02 17.20
C THR A 130 8.21 15.04 16.84
N VAL A 131 7.69 13.90 16.38
CA VAL A 131 6.32 13.77 15.86
C VAL A 131 5.60 12.61 16.53
N ALA A 132 4.27 12.56 16.39
CA ALA A 132 3.52 11.36 16.71
C ALA A 132 2.78 10.84 15.47
N LEU A 133 2.51 9.55 15.46
CA LEU A 133 1.85 8.87 14.34
C LEU A 133 0.43 8.47 14.72
N VAL A 134 -0.49 8.63 13.77
CA VAL A 134 -1.87 8.14 13.89
C VAL A 134 -2.18 7.33 12.65
N SER A 135 -2.52 6.06 12.82
CA SER A 135 -2.79 5.20 11.67
C SER A 135 -3.79 4.09 11.96
N GLY A 136 -4.67 3.82 10.97
CA GLY A 136 -5.57 2.68 10.89
C GLY A 136 -5.24 1.81 9.68
N ILE A 137 -4.00 1.33 9.60
CA ILE A 137 -3.48 0.50 8.50
C ILE A 137 -2.97 -0.85 9.02
N ALA A 138 -2.96 -1.85 8.15
CA ALA A 138 -2.55 -3.22 8.50
C ALA A 138 -1.12 -3.34 9.04
N ARG A 139 -0.22 -2.40 8.74
CA ARG A 139 1.21 -2.45 9.10
C ARG A 139 1.72 -1.09 9.58
N PRO A 140 1.36 -0.67 10.80
CA PRO A 140 1.80 0.62 11.34
C PRO A 140 3.33 0.73 11.46
N GLY A 141 4.05 -0.37 11.73
CA GLY A 141 5.51 -0.37 11.80
C GLY A 141 6.20 0.09 10.51
N SER A 142 5.66 -0.25 9.33
CA SER A 142 6.21 0.24 8.05
C SER A 142 6.05 1.75 7.88
N PHE A 143 5.00 2.33 8.45
CA PHE A 143 4.80 3.78 8.46
C PHE A 143 5.80 4.46 9.38
N ARG A 144 6.00 3.91 10.59
CA ARG A 144 7.03 4.40 11.51
C ARG A 144 8.42 4.38 10.86
N GLU A 145 8.83 3.23 10.30
CA GLU A 145 10.12 3.09 9.61
C GLU A 145 10.31 4.12 8.50
N ALA A 146 9.27 4.39 7.71
CA ALA A 146 9.31 5.36 6.63
C ALA A 146 9.48 6.80 7.16
N VAL A 147 8.85 7.15 8.27
CA VAL A 147 8.97 8.46 8.92
C VAL A 147 10.35 8.64 9.56
N GLU A 148 10.84 7.63 10.27
CA GLU A 148 12.17 7.66 10.90
C GLU A 148 13.30 7.73 9.86
N ALA A 149 13.12 7.13 8.67
CA ALA A 149 14.07 7.21 7.57
C ALA A 149 14.26 8.64 7.00
N LEU A 150 13.31 9.55 7.26
CA LEU A 150 13.46 10.98 6.95
C LEU A 150 14.17 11.78 8.04
N GLY A 151 14.61 11.12 9.11
CA GLY A 151 15.27 11.76 10.23
C GLY A 151 14.32 12.37 11.28
N ALA A 152 13.03 12.11 11.20
CA ALA A 152 12.08 12.47 12.26
C ALA A 152 12.17 11.50 13.43
N ARG A 153 11.92 11.99 14.66
CA ARG A 153 11.82 11.18 15.85
C ARG A 153 10.37 10.91 16.18
N VAL A 154 9.97 9.65 16.22
CA VAL A 154 8.62 9.26 16.63
C VAL A 154 8.54 9.11 18.13
N ALA A 155 7.83 10.03 18.80
CA ALA A 155 7.65 10.02 20.25
C ALA A 155 6.69 8.94 20.70
N TRP A 156 5.56 8.81 20.01
CA TRP A 156 4.54 7.80 20.26
C TRP A 156 3.67 7.56 19.02
N GLU A 157 2.90 6.49 19.05
CA GLU A 157 1.92 6.16 18.01
C GLU A 157 0.55 5.84 18.64
N ALA A 158 -0.50 6.21 17.90
CA ALA A 158 -1.85 5.74 18.08
C ALA A 158 -2.21 4.86 16.88
N SER A 159 -2.12 3.54 17.09
CA SER A 159 -2.42 2.55 16.06
C SER A 159 -3.80 1.97 16.27
N PHE A 160 -4.63 2.05 15.26
CA PHE A 160 -5.99 1.51 15.19
C PHE A 160 -6.03 0.27 14.29
N GLY A 161 -7.12 -0.46 14.30
CA GLY A 161 -7.31 -1.60 13.40
C GLY A 161 -7.29 -1.19 11.92
N ASP A 162 -6.96 -2.14 11.05
CA ASP A 162 -6.99 -1.87 9.60
C ASP A 162 -8.41 -1.47 9.16
N HIS A 163 -8.48 -0.50 8.27
CA HIS A 163 -9.74 0.11 7.82
C HIS A 163 -10.59 0.78 8.91
N HIS A 164 -9.97 1.21 10.02
CA HIS A 164 -10.67 1.88 11.12
C HIS A 164 -11.47 3.11 10.66
N ALA A 165 -12.69 3.22 11.14
CA ALA A 165 -13.54 4.41 10.98
C ALA A 165 -13.32 5.31 12.21
N PHE A 166 -12.52 6.37 12.05
CA PHE A 166 -12.20 7.29 13.15
C PHE A 166 -13.45 8.03 13.65
N THR A 167 -13.51 8.20 14.93
CA THR A 167 -14.55 9.00 15.61
C THR A 167 -13.98 10.33 16.08
N GLN A 168 -14.85 11.34 16.29
CA GLN A 168 -14.42 12.63 16.81
C GLN A 168 -13.75 12.50 18.19
N ALA A 169 -14.29 11.66 19.06
CA ALA A 169 -13.72 11.43 20.38
C ALA A 169 -12.29 10.86 20.35
N GLU A 170 -11.98 9.99 19.38
CA GLU A 170 -10.62 9.46 19.21
C GLU A 170 -9.66 10.54 18.70
N ILE A 171 -10.09 11.40 17.76
CA ILE A 171 -9.28 12.52 17.28
C ILE A 171 -9.01 13.50 18.41
N ASP A 172 -10.03 13.85 19.21
CA ASP A 172 -9.89 14.74 20.35
C ASP A 172 -8.92 14.16 21.41
N ALA A 173 -8.99 12.86 21.69
CA ALA A 173 -8.10 12.17 22.61
C ALA A 173 -6.64 12.17 22.11
N VAL A 174 -6.42 11.92 20.81
CA VAL A 174 -5.09 11.96 20.18
C VAL A 174 -4.51 13.38 20.24
N ARG A 175 -5.31 14.41 19.96
CA ARG A 175 -4.92 15.81 20.07
C ARG A 175 -4.55 16.21 21.51
N ALA A 176 -5.42 15.87 22.46
CA ALA A 176 -5.17 16.13 23.87
C ALA A 176 -3.84 15.51 24.35
N ARG A 177 -3.55 14.27 23.90
CA ARG A 177 -2.28 13.61 24.17
C ARG A 177 -1.10 14.35 23.54
N ALA A 178 -1.23 14.81 22.29
CA ALA A 178 -0.19 15.55 21.61
C ALA A 178 0.15 16.85 22.34
N ILE A 179 -0.86 17.62 22.73
CA ILE A 179 -0.73 18.86 23.50
C ILE A 179 -0.05 18.56 24.85
N ALA A 180 -0.50 17.54 25.58
CA ALA A 180 0.06 17.17 26.88
C ALA A 180 1.52 16.69 26.82
N THR A 181 1.94 16.17 25.66
CA THR A 181 3.31 15.67 25.44
C THR A 181 4.20 16.65 24.65
N GLY A 182 3.70 17.86 24.35
CA GLY A 182 4.44 18.88 23.60
C GLY A 182 4.70 18.50 22.13
N ILE A 183 3.86 17.65 21.55
CA ILE A 183 3.94 17.28 20.13
C ILE A 183 3.13 18.26 19.30
N GLU A 184 3.81 18.92 18.38
CA GLU A 184 3.21 19.92 17.48
C GLU A 184 2.66 19.30 16.18
N HIS A 185 3.16 18.11 15.78
CA HIS A 185 2.83 17.47 14.52
C HIS A 185 2.34 16.04 14.71
N LEU A 186 1.13 15.77 14.22
CA LEU A 186 0.56 14.44 14.07
C LEU A 186 0.66 14.03 12.60
N LEU A 187 1.32 12.92 12.32
CA LEU A 187 1.45 12.39 10.98
C LEU A 187 0.43 11.26 10.77
N VAL A 188 -0.32 11.36 9.67
CA VAL A 188 -1.32 10.39 9.25
C VAL A 188 -1.00 9.89 7.83
N THR A 189 -1.52 8.72 7.43
CA THR A 189 -1.42 8.29 6.04
C THR A 189 -2.51 8.95 5.17
N GLU A 190 -2.32 9.00 3.84
CA GLU A 190 -3.38 9.45 2.90
C GLU A 190 -4.69 8.70 3.10
N LYS A 191 -4.63 7.38 3.41
CA LYS A 191 -5.82 6.57 3.65
C LYS A 191 -6.57 7.01 4.89
N ASP A 192 -5.85 7.32 5.95
CA ASP A 192 -6.42 7.73 7.21
C ASP A 192 -6.94 9.17 7.15
N GLU A 193 -6.23 10.08 6.48
CA GLU A 193 -6.70 11.44 6.20
C GLU A 193 -8.07 11.44 5.50
N MET A 194 -8.24 10.56 4.51
CA MET A 194 -9.54 10.43 3.83
C MET A 194 -10.66 9.95 4.76
N ARG A 195 -10.35 9.08 5.72
CA ARG A 195 -11.33 8.59 6.71
C ARG A 195 -11.65 9.62 7.78
N MET A 196 -10.72 10.55 8.02
CA MET A 196 -10.87 11.66 8.95
C MET A 196 -11.48 12.91 8.28
N SER A 197 -11.71 12.91 6.96
CA SER A 197 -12.08 14.10 6.18
C SER A 197 -13.38 14.77 6.59
N ALA A 198 -14.28 14.06 7.28
CA ALA A 198 -15.52 14.59 7.83
C ALA A 198 -15.42 15.02 9.31
N LEU A 199 -14.24 14.82 9.94
CA LEU A 199 -14.01 15.13 11.34
C LEU A 199 -13.34 16.50 11.49
N ASP A 200 -13.61 17.16 12.61
CA ASP A 200 -12.90 18.37 13.00
C ASP A 200 -11.52 17.99 13.58
N LEU A 201 -10.47 18.31 12.85
CA LEU A 201 -9.09 18.08 13.32
C LEU A 201 -8.67 19.13 14.37
N GLY A 202 -9.42 20.22 14.53
CA GLY A 202 -9.22 21.28 15.52
C GLY A 202 -7.93 22.06 15.35
N GLU A 203 -7.62 22.89 16.35
CA GLU A 203 -6.44 23.75 16.39
C GLU A 203 -5.42 23.27 17.41
N GLY A 204 -4.22 23.86 17.39
CA GLY A 204 -3.16 23.64 18.39
C GLY A 204 -2.20 22.49 18.09
N VAL A 205 -2.56 21.55 17.17
CA VAL A 205 -1.68 20.49 16.67
C VAL A 205 -1.84 20.38 15.17
N ALA A 206 -0.75 20.39 14.44
CA ALA A 206 -0.78 20.29 12.98
C ALA A 206 -0.89 18.82 12.53
N PHE A 207 -1.86 18.54 11.67
CA PHE A 207 -1.93 17.26 10.97
C PHE A 207 -1.15 17.35 9.65
N ALA A 208 -0.18 16.48 9.48
CA ALA A 208 0.57 16.33 8.24
C ALA A 208 0.29 14.97 7.62
N VAL A 209 -0.03 14.96 6.33
CA VAL A 209 -0.35 13.75 5.60
C VAL A 209 0.91 13.19 4.96
N ALA A 210 1.20 11.95 5.28
CA ALA A 210 2.34 11.22 4.72
C ALA A 210 1.98 10.67 3.33
N ASP A 211 2.62 11.21 2.30
CA ASP A 211 2.58 10.66 0.94
C ASP A 211 3.55 9.48 0.87
N LEU A 212 3.01 8.28 0.99
CA LEU A 212 3.76 7.04 0.93
C LEU A 212 3.82 6.53 -0.50
N ASP A 213 5.03 6.20 -0.95
CA ASP A 213 5.28 5.66 -2.27
C ASP A 213 6.02 4.32 -2.19
N LEU A 214 6.06 3.62 -3.30
CA LEU A 214 6.73 2.34 -3.44
C LEU A 214 8.07 2.57 -4.13
N GLU A 215 9.16 2.24 -3.43
CA GLU A 215 10.51 2.29 -3.98
C GLU A 215 10.97 0.91 -4.38
N TRP A 216 11.26 0.74 -5.66
CA TRP A 216 11.78 -0.51 -6.20
C TRP A 216 13.20 -0.79 -5.68
N GLN A 217 13.40 -1.97 -5.12
CA GLN A 217 14.72 -2.46 -4.71
C GLN A 217 15.37 -3.32 -5.81
N THR A 218 14.54 -3.91 -6.67
CA THR A 218 15.02 -4.67 -7.84
C THR A 218 15.37 -3.70 -8.96
N ALA A 219 16.63 -3.71 -9.37
CA ALA A 219 17.11 -2.86 -10.48
C ALA A 219 16.32 -3.15 -11.77
N GLY A 220 15.90 -2.08 -12.46
CA GLY A 220 15.17 -2.17 -13.71
C GLY A 220 13.71 -2.66 -13.63
N ALA A 221 13.16 -2.90 -12.42
CA ALA A 221 11.79 -3.36 -12.25
C ALA A 221 10.77 -2.38 -12.84
N GLU A 222 10.92 -1.09 -12.56
CA GLU A 222 10.04 -0.05 -13.07
C GLU A 222 10.05 0.01 -14.61
N GLU A 223 11.23 0.00 -15.22
CA GLU A 223 11.35 0.04 -16.69
C GLU A 223 10.81 -1.24 -17.33
N SER A 224 11.01 -2.39 -16.69
CA SER A 224 10.42 -3.66 -17.13
C SER A 224 8.89 -3.61 -17.11
N LEU A 225 8.30 -3.08 -16.05
CA LEU A 225 6.85 -2.88 -15.95
C LEU A 225 6.34 -1.92 -17.03
N ARG A 226 7.00 -0.76 -17.19
CA ARG A 226 6.65 0.24 -18.22
C ARG A 226 6.69 -0.36 -19.62
N ARG A 227 7.70 -1.15 -19.94
CA ARG A 227 7.85 -1.84 -21.22
C ARG A 227 6.71 -2.84 -21.48
N ARG A 228 6.33 -3.63 -20.47
CA ARG A 228 5.20 -4.56 -20.56
C ARG A 228 3.89 -3.80 -20.82
N LEU A 229 3.64 -2.74 -20.06
CA LEU A 229 2.43 -1.92 -20.26
C LEU A 229 2.39 -1.25 -21.64
N ARG A 230 3.52 -0.75 -22.16
CA ARG A 230 3.59 -0.21 -23.53
C ARG A 230 3.25 -1.27 -24.57
N ARG A 231 3.75 -2.49 -24.42
CA ARG A 231 3.42 -3.61 -25.35
C ARG A 231 1.92 -3.90 -25.35
N LEU A 232 1.29 -3.96 -24.19
CA LEU A 232 -0.16 -4.18 -24.06
C LEU A 232 -0.97 -3.05 -24.72
N LEU A 233 -0.47 -1.83 -24.68
CA LEU A 233 -1.10 -0.67 -25.31
C LEU A 233 -0.78 -0.53 -26.81
N GLY A 234 0.02 -1.43 -27.39
CA GLY A 234 0.43 -1.37 -28.80
C GLY A 234 1.40 -0.23 -29.12
N ARG A 235 2.28 0.12 -28.17
CA ARG A 235 3.28 1.20 -28.28
C ARG A 235 4.69 0.69 -28.07
#